data_a7dcc9c34b0e0791828c4938d6329c53
#
_entry.id   a7dcc9c34b0e0791828c4938d6329c53
#
_cell.length_a   1.000
_cell.length_b   1.000
_cell.length_c   1.000
_cell.angle_alpha   90.00
_cell.angle_beta   90.00
_cell.angle_gamma   90.00
#
_symmetry.space_group_name_H-M   'P 1'
#
loop_
_entity.id
_entity.type
_entity.pdbx_description
1 polymer ?
#
loop_
_entity_poly.entity_id
_entity_poly.type
_entity_poly.pdbx_seq_one_letter_code
_entity_poly.pdbx_strand_id
1 'polypeptide(L)'
;MSVLTFIDASAHSQGVPESISFYLVSIANAGNAAGRLASGILADQFGTSSSLSPSLITLYHSFLGPINVMMPATLIAGVLTLVWPYTRGTAALVTLAVTYGASSGAVAALLAVPMMALGESADVGRRTGMYLTIISFGALAGPPISGAIKHITGGYAGVGVFAGA
;
A
#
# COMPACT_ATOMS: atom_id res chain seq x y z
N MET A 1 -0.03 -4.38 -5.24
CA MET A 1 -0.27 -4.00 -6.67
C MET A 1 -1.39 -4.81 -7.32
N SER A 2 -1.55 -6.09 -6.99
CA SER A 2 -2.58 -6.97 -7.62
C SER A 2 -4.01 -6.43 -7.54
N VAL A 3 -4.43 -5.79 -6.44
CA VAL A 3 -5.77 -5.22 -6.31
C VAL A 3 -6.02 -4.16 -7.39
N LEU A 4 -5.10 -3.21 -7.55
CA LEU A 4 -5.25 -2.14 -8.57
C LEU A 4 -5.28 -2.67 -9.99
N THR A 5 -4.58 -3.77 -10.26
CA THR A 5 -4.53 -4.39 -11.59
C THR A 5 -5.82 -5.13 -11.94
N PHE A 6 -6.46 -5.75 -10.93
CA PHE A 6 -7.61 -6.62 -11.16
C PHE A 6 -8.95 -6.08 -10.65
N ILE A 7 -8.97 -4.89 -10.01
CA ILE A 7 -10.20 -4.32 -9.45
C ILE A 7 -11.24 -4.04 -10.53
N ASP A 8 -10.82 -3.52 -11.68
CA ASP A 8 -11.67 -3.27 -12.83
C ASP A 8 -12.28 -4.57 -13.37
N ALA A 9 -11.43 -5.56 -13.66
CA ALA A 9 -11.87 -6.86 -14.15
C ALA A 9 -12.75 -7.62 -13.13
N SER A 10 -12.51 -7.44 -11.83
CA SER A 10 -13.35 -8.00 -10.76
C SER A 10 -14.71 -7.31 -10.70
N ALA A 11 -14.76 -6.00 -10.81
CA ALA A 11 -16.01 -5.23 -10.84
C ALA A 11 -16.86 -5.62 -12.06
N HIS A 12 -16.25 -5.73 -13.22
CA HIS A 12 -16.94 -6.17 -14.44
C HIS A 12 -17.54 -7.58 -14.30
N SER A 13 -16.80 -8.52 -13.68
CA SER A 13 -17.29 -9.88 -13.43
C SER A 13 -18.47 -9.95 -12.44
N GLN A 14 -18.68 -8.90 -11.62
CA GLN A 14 -19.78 -8.76 -10.68
C GLN A 14 -20.97 -8.00 -11.26
N GLY A 15 -20.96 -7.64 -12.56
CA GLY A 15 -22.05 -6.94 -13.22
C GLY A 15 -22.12 -5.44 -12.89
N VAL A 16 -21.05 -4.86 -12.36
CA VAL A 16 -20.93 -3.40 -12.17
C VAL A 16 -20.86 -2.73 -13.54
N PRO A 17 -21.63 -1.62 -13.78
CA PRO A 17 -21.57 -0.90 -15.04
C PRO A 17 -20.14 -0.50 -15.42
N GLU A 18 -19.79 -0.67 -16.68
CA GLU A 18 -18.43 -0.45 -17.21
C GLU A 18 -17.92 0.97 -16.92
N SER A 19 -18.82 1.95 -16.94
CA SER A 19 -18.50 3.34 -16.58
C SER A 19 -17.98 3.46 -15.14
N ILE A 20 -18.56 2.75 -14.17
CA ILE A 20 -18.15 2.80 -12.75
C ILE A 20 -16.88 1.99 -12.55
N SER A 21 -16.75 0.84 -13.20
CA SER A 21 -15.59 -0.02 -13.15
C SER A 21 -14.31 0.74 -13.57
N PHE A 22 -14.37 1.51 -14.65
CA PHE A 22 -13.27 2.37 -15.10
C PHE A 22 -12.89 3.44 -14.06
N TYR A 23 -13.87 4.05 -13.38
CA TYR A 23 -13.61 5.06 -12.35
C TYR A 23 -13.01 4.48 -11.07
N LEU A 24 -13.16 3.19 -10.77
CA LEU A 24 -12.60 2.57 -9.56
C LEU A 24 -11.07 2.72 -9.50
N VAL A 25 -10.38 2.56 -10.63
CA VAL A 25 -8.92 2.75 -10.71
C VAL A 25 -8.55 4.21 -10.45
N SER A 26 -9.31 5.15 -11.02
CA SER A 26 -9.10 6.58 -10.79
C SER A 26 -9.33 6.98 -9.34
N ILE A 27 -10.37 6.45 -8.72
CA ILE A 27 -10.70 6.65 -7.30
C ILE A 27 -9.57 6.08 -6.42
N ALA A 28 -9.09 4.87 -6.72
CA ALA A 28 -7.99 4.28 -5.98
C ALA A 28 -6.69 5.09 -6.12
N ASN A 29 -6.39 5.64 -7.29
CA ASN A 29 -5.24 6.50 -7.50
C ASN A 29 -5.38 7.85 -6.77
N ALA A 30 -6.57 8.43 -6.74
CA ALA A 30 -6.84 9.63 -5.94
C ALA A 30 -6.64 9.35 -4.43
N GLY A 31 -7.14 8.22 -3.94
CA GLY A 31 -6.88 7.74 -2.59
C GLY A 31 -5.39 7.55 -2.31
N ASN A 32 -4.64 6.99 -3.26
CA ASN A 32 -3.19 6.80 -3.16
C ASN A 32 -2.44 8.14 -3.05
N ALA A 33 -2.81 9.13 -3.85
CA ALA A 33 -2.24 10.47 -3.76
C ALA A 33 -2.54 11.13 -2.40
N ALA A 34 -3.78 11.05 -1.94
CA ALA A 34 -4.17 11.55 -0.61
C ALA A 34 -3.41 10.84 0.52
N GLY A 35 -3.25 9.53 0.44
CA GLY A 35 -2.49 8.72 1.39
C GLY A 35 -1.02 9.10 1.46
N ARG A 36 -0.38 9.39 0.32
CA ARG A 36 1.01 9.89 0.27
C ARG A 36 1.15 11.24 0.96
N LEU A 37 0.26 12.17 0.70
CA LEU A 37 0.27 13.49 1.34
C LEU A 37 0.03 13.38 2.85
N ALA A 38 -1.00 12.65 3.25
CA ALA A 38 -1.33 12.47 4.66
C ALA A 38 -0.19 11.79 5.44
N SER A 39 0.40 10.73 4.89
CA SER A 39 1.52 10.03 5.56
C SER A 39 2.77 10.89 5.64
N GLY A 40 3.06 11.73 4.65
CA GLY A 40 4.15 12.71 4.69
C GLY A 40 3.95 13.71 5.82
N ILE A 41 2.76 14.34 5.89
CA ILE A 41 2.42 15.29 6.95
C ILE A 41 2.49 14.65 8.34
N LEU A 42 1.94 13.43 8.47
CA LEU A 42 2.01 12.68 9.73
C LEU A 42 3.46 12.35 10.10
N ALA A 43 4.26 11.88 9.17
CA ALA A 43 5.67 11.58 9.40
C ALA A 43 6.46 12.83 9.82
N ASP A 44 6.18 13.99 9.21
CA ASP A 44 6.81 15.28 9.56
C ASP A 44 6.37 15.77 10.94
N GLN A 45 5.09 15.73 11.25
CA GLN A 45 4.56 16.15 12.55
C GLN A 45 5.07 15.27 13.69
N PHE A 46 5.18 13.96 13.47
CA PHE A 46 5.66 13.02 14.47
C PHE A 46 7.19 12.85 14.46
N GLY A 47 7.88 13.24 13.36
CA GLY A 47 9.33 13.16 13.23
C GLY A 47 10.11 14.38 13.77
N THR A 48 9.49 15.54 13.90
CA THR A 48 10.15 16.82 14.20
C THR A 48 9.83 17.42 15.57
N SER A 49 9.35 16.65 16.53
CA SER A 49 9.12 17.16 17.91
C SER A 49 10.44 17.49 18.63
N SER A 50 11.14 18.50 18.15
CA SER A 50 12.40 19.02 18.71
C SER A 50 12.25 19.81 20.02
N SER A 51 11.05 19.91 20.58
CA SER A 51 10.77 20.72 21.77
C SER A 51 10.52 19.91 23.07
N LEU A 52 10.66 18.59 23.04
CA LEU A 52 10.47 17.71 24.19
C LEU A 52 11.82 17.30 24.83
N SER A 53 11.79 17.08 26.14
CA SER A 53 12.94 16.63 26.94
C SER A 53 13.62 15.38 26.35
N PRO A 54 14.96 15.26 26.38
CA PRO A 54 15.71 14.16 25.75
C PRO A 54 15.19 12.75 26.11
N SER A 55 14.73 12.54 27.33
CA SER A 55 14.19 11.25 27.79
C SER A 55 12.82 10.90 27.19
N LEU A 56 11.99 11.92 26.92
CA LEU A 56 10.69 11.73 26.28
C LEU A 56 10.84 11.62 24.77
N ILE A 57 11.84 12.26 24.18
CA ILE A 57 12.16 12.15 22.75
C ILE A 57 12.51 10.71 22.40
N THR A 58 13.29 10.02 23.22
CA THR A 58 13.68 8.61 22.95
C THR A 58 12.49 7.66 23.00
N LEU A 59 11.58 7.84 23.95
CA LEU A 59 10.32 7.07 24.01
C LEU A 59 9.36 7.42 22.89
N TYR A 60 9.24 8.69 22.54
CA TYR A 60 8.37 9.19 21.48
C TYR A 60 8.88 8.76 20.09
N HIS A 61 10.18 8.82 19.84
CA HIS A 61 10.82 8.33 18.61
C HIS A 61 10.68 6.81 18.45
N SER A 62 10.66 6.07 19.57
CA SER A 62 10.46 4.62 19.55
C SER A 62 9.01 4.22 19.23
N PHE A 63 8.02 5.06 19.60
CA PHE A 63 6.59 4.75 19.43
C PHE A 63 5.93 5.39 18.20
N LEU A 64 6.43 6.54 17.71
CA LEU A 64 5.78 7.36 16.68
C LEU A 64 6.68 7.65 15.47
N GLY A 65 7.78 6.92 15.31
CA GLY A 65 8.64 7.04 14.13
C GLY A 65 7.90 6.65 12.83
N PRO A 66 8.43 7.06 11.67
CA PRO A 66 7.84 6.77 10.35
C PRO A 66 7.54 5.28 10.11
N ILE A 67 8.30 4.39 10.75
CA ILE A 67 8.11 2.93 10.70
C ILE A 67 6.78 2.54 11.34
N ASN A 68 6.40 3.20 12.44
CA ASN A 68 5.14 2.92 13.14
C ASN A 68 3.90 3.42 12.40
N VAL A 69 4.03 4.41 11.52
CA VAL A 69 2.98 4.81 10.57
C VAL A 69 2.90 3.79 9.42
N MET A 70 4.03 3.28 8.97
CA MET A 70 4.10 2.32 7.88
C MET A 70 3.52 0.94 8.27
N MET A 71 3.76 0.46 9.50
CA MET A 71 3.24 -0.84 9.96
C MET A 71 1.72 -0.97 9.87
N PRO A 72 0.90 -0.10 10.50
CA PRO A 72 -0.55 -0.20 10.40
C PRO A 72 -1.06 0.02 8.97
N ALA A 73 -0.43 0.90 8.19
CA ALA A 73 -0.80 1.11 6.79
C ALA A 73 -0.59 -0.17 5.95
N THR A 74 0.53 -0.87 6.16
CA THR A 74 0.82 -2.14 5.49
C THR A 74 -0.16 -3.23 5.93
N LEU A 75 -0.48 -3.31 7.23
CA LEU A 75 -1.41 -4.27 7.76
C LEU A 75 -2.83 -4.04 7.21
N ILE A 76 -3.29 -2.80 7.16
CA ILE A 76 -4.58 -2.44 6.56
C ILE A 76 -4.59 -2.82 5.07
N ALA A 77 -3.55 -2.48 4.31
CA ALA A 77 -3.45 -2.85 2.91
C ALA A 77 -3.48 -4.38 2.69
N GLY A 78 -2.79 -5.14 3.54
CA GLY A 78 -2.79 -6.60 3.52
C GLY A 78 -4.17 -7.18 3.79
N VAL A 79 -4.84 -6.73 4.86
CA VAL A 79 -6.21 -7.16 5.20
C VAL A 79 -7.19 -6.83 4.08
N LEU A 80 -7.12 -5.62 3.52
CA LEU A 80 -7.99 -5.23 2.40
C LEU A 80 -7.75 -6.09 1.16
N THR A 81 -6.52 -6.49 0.90
CA THR A 81 -6.18 -7.41 -0.19
C THR A 81 -6.80 -8.79 0.01
N LEU A 82 -6.83 -9.29 1.24
CA LEU A 82 -7.47 -10.57 1.58
C LEU A 82 -9.00 -10.50 1.50
N VAL A 83 -9.59 -9.36 1.88
CA VAL A 83 -11.05 -9.15 1.89
C VAL A 83 -11.59 -8.84 0.50
N TRP A 84 -10.78 -8.23 -0.38
CA TRP A 84 -11.19 -7.83 -1.72
C TRP A 84 -11.96 -8.89 -2.52
N PRO A 85 -11.56 -10.17 -2.60
CA PRO A 85 -12.27 -11.16 -3.41
C PRO A 85 -13.69 -11.47 -2.92
N TYR A 86 -13.98 -11.14 -1.66
CA TYR A 86 -15.28 -11.40 -1.00
C TYR A 86 -16.20 -10.17 -1.04
N THR A 87 -15.68 -8.99 -1.39
CA THR A 87 -16.47 -7.77 -1.48
C THR A 87 -17.41 -7.82 -2.68
N ARG A 88 -18.69 -7.51 -2.45
CA ARG A 88 -19.74 -7.46 -3.47
C ARG A 88 -20.47 -6.14 -3.41
N GLY A 89 -20.84 -5.63 -4.58
CA GLY A 89 -21.59 -4.38 -4.72
C GLY A 89 -20.69 -3.14 -4.89
N THR A 90 -21.21 -2.18 -5.65
CA THR A 90 -20.48 -0.98 -6.09
C THR A 90 -19.98 -0.12 -4.93
N ALA A 91 -20.82 0.08 -3.91
CA ALA A 91 -20.45 0.89 -2.74
C ALA A 91 -19.26 0.27 -1.96
N ALA A 92 -19.29 -1.05 -1.76
CA ALA A 92 -18.21 -1.76 -1.08
C ALA A 92 -16.88 -1.71 -1.88
N LEU A 93 -16.95 -1.84 -3.20
CA LEU A 93 -15.78 -1.74 -4.08
C LEU A 93 -15.19 -0.32 -4.08
N VAL A 94 -16.02 0.72 -4.09
CA VAL A 94 -15.56 2.12 -4.01
C VAL A 94 -14.87 2.39 -2.67
N THR A 95 -15.48 1.97 -1.56
CA THR A 95 -14.90 2.14 -0.22
C THR A 95 -13.56 1.41 -0.12
N LEU A 96 -13.50 0.19 -0.63
CA LEU A 96 -12.26 -0.59 -0.69
C LEU A 96 -11.20 0.10 -1.55
N ALA A 97 -11.57 0.63 -2.72
CA ALA A 97 -10.65 1.33 -3.61
C ALA A 97 -10.03 2.56 -2.95
N VAL A 98 -10.84 3.37 -2.25
CA VAL A 98 -10.36 4.55 -1.51
C VAL A 98 -9.42 4.15 -0.37
N THR A 99 -9.86 3.21 0.48
CA THR A 99 -9.11 2.81 1.68
C THR A 99 -7.81 2.08 1.30
N TYR A 100 -7.87 1.18 0.32
CA TYR A 100 -6.69 0.51 -0.22
C TYR A 100 -5.74 1.49 -0.89
N GLY A 101 -6.27 2.43 -1.69
CA GLY A 101 -5.49 3.49 -2.31
C GLY A 101 -4.74 4.30 -1.26
N ALA A 102 -5.43 4.79 -0.23
CA ALA A 102 -4.82 5.59 0.83
C ALA A 102 -3.74 4.82 1.61
N SER A 103 -4.00 3.58 2.00
CA SER A 103 -3.02 2.75 2.74
C SER A 103 -1.81 2.40 1.87
N SER A 104 -2.00 2.01 0.60
CA SER A 104 -0.90 1.72 -0.31
C SER A 104 -0.09 2.98 -0.64
N GLY A 105 -0.73 4.14 -0.70
CA GLY A 105 -0.06 5.44 -0.87
C GLY A 105 0.83 5.79 0.31
N ALA A 106 0.35 5.60 1.53
CA ALA A 106 1.13 5.80 2.74
C ALA A 106 2.38 4.89 2.79
N VAL A 107 2.21 3.61 2.48
CA VAL A 107 3.34 2.66 2.38
C VAL A 107 4.35 3.12 1.32
N ALA A 108 3.88 3.49 0.13
CA ALA A 108 4.74 3.93 -0.97
C ALA A 108 5.54 5.21 -0.65
N ALA A 109 4.95 6.14 0.09
CA ALA A 109 5.64 7.37 0.52
C ALA A 109 6.75 7.08 1.54
N LEU A 110 6.52 6.13 2.45
CA LEU A 110 7.45 5.81 3.53
C LEU A 110 8.43 4.69 3.19
N LEU A 111 8.40 4.15 1.97
CA LEU A 111 9.15 2.96 1.55
C LEU A 111 10.67 3.12 1.71
N ALA A 112 11.20 4.32 1.49
CA ALA A 112 12.63 4.62 1.60
C ALA A 112 13.09 4.88 3.04
N VAL A 113 12.19 5.19 3.95
CA VAL A 113 12.53 5.63 5.31
C VAL A 113 13.30 4.57 6.11
N PRO A 114 12.93 3.27 6.10
CA PRO A 114 13.70 2.24 6.79
C PRO A 114 15.16 2.17 6.29
N MET A 115 15.38 2.42 5.00
CA MET A 115 16.74 2.40 4.41
C MET A 115 17.59 3.58 4.85
N MET A 116 16.95 4.73 5.11
CA MET A 116 17.63 5.92 5.65
C MET A 116 18.04 5.72 7.12
N ALA A 117 17.22 4.99 7.89
CA ALA A 117 17.46 4.74 9.31
C ALA A 117 18.57 3.69 9.59
N LEU A 118 18.91 2.85 8.62
CA LEU A 118 19.75 1.65 8.80
C LEU A 118 21.27 1.91 8.75
N GLY A 119 21.78 3.16 8.72
CA GLY A 119 23.23 3.39 8.77
C GLY A 119 23.66 4.80 8.31
N GLU A 120 24.92 4.96 7.95
CA GLU A 120 25.51 6.27 7.61
C GLU A 120 24.88 6.90 6.38
N SER A 121 24.74 8.23 6.40
CA SER A 121 24.14 9.02 5.33
C SER A 121 24.88 8.90 3.97
N ALA A 122 26.18 8.61 3.99
CA ALA A 122 26.96 8.43 2.78
C ALA A 122 26.52 7.23 1.91
N ASP A 123 25.96 6.18 2.52
CA ASP A 123 25.54 4.95 1.83
C ASP A 123 24.03 4.85 1.55
N VAL A 124 23.24 5.83 1.94
CA VAL A 124 21.77 5.82 1.81
C VAL A 124 21.33 5.59 0.36
N GLY A 125 21.96 6.28 -0.59
CA GLY A 125 21.60 6.14 -2.02
C GLY A 125 21.81 4.72 -2.55
N ARG A 126 22.94 4.08 -2.21
CA ARG A 126 23.27 2.71 -2.62
C ARG A 126 22.27 1.70 -2.03
N ARG A 127 21.98 1.81 -0.74
CA ARG A 127 21.04 0.91 -0.04
C ARG A 127 19.61 1.07 -0.57
N THR A 128 19.16 2.30 -0.73
CA THR A 128 17.82 2.59 -1.30
C THR A 128 17.72 2.08 -2.74
N GLY A 129 18.77 2.27 -3.56
CA GLY A 129 18.80 1.76 -4.92
C GLY A 129 18.71 0.23 -4.98
N MET A 130 19.49 -0.49 -4.17
CA MET A 130 19.44 -1.96 -4.08
C MET A 130 18.05 -2.44 -3.62
N TYR A 131 17.47 -1.81 -2.60
CA TYR A 131 16.14 -2.13 -2.09
C TYR A 131 15.05 -1.93 -3.16
N LEU A 132 15.04 -0.78 -3.84
CA LEU A 132 14.10 -0.51 -4.92
C LEU A 132 14.27 -1.46 -6.11
N THR A 133 15.50 -1.87 -6.42
CA THR A 133 15.75 -2.85 -7.48
C THR A 133 15.11 -4.20 -7.14
N ILE A 134 15.29 -4.69 -5.92
CA ILE A 134 14.68 -5.96 -5.47
C ILE A 134 13.15 -5.87 -5.52
N ILE A 135 12.55 -4.77 -5.03
CA ILE A 135 11.11 -4.56 -5.08
C ILE A 135 10.59 -4.50 -6.52
N SER A 136 11.35 -3.90 -7.44
CA SER A 136 10.96 -3.80 -8.85
C SER A 136 10.81 -5.17 -9.50
N PHE A 137 11.66 -6.14 -9.18
CA PHE A 137 11.48 -7.52 -9.65
C PHE A 137 10.20 -8.15 -9.11
N GLY A 138 9.89 -7.94 -7.83
CA GLY A 138 8.62 -8.40 -7.23
C GLY A 138 7.41 -7.73 -7.88
N ALA A 139 7.48 -6.43 -8.14
CA ALA A 139 6.42 -5.69 -8.80
C ALA A 139 6.20 -6.13 -10.25
N LEU A 140 7.27 -6.50 -10.96
CA LEU A 140 7.19 -7.00 -12.32
C LEU A 140 6.62 -8.43 -12.38
N ALA A 141 7.02 -9.31 -11.45
CA ALA A 141 6.57 -10.69 -11.42
C ALA A 141 5.14 -10.85 -10.84
N GLY A 142 4.72 -9.96 -9.93
CA GLY A 142 3.45 -10.04 -9.23
C GLY A 142 2.22 -10.15 -10.15
N PRO A 143 1.99 -9.23 -11.08
CA PRO A 143 0.84 -9.27 -11.98
C PRO A 143 0.76 -10.52 -12.87
N PRO A 144 1.84 -11.00 -13.52
CA PRO A 144 1.83 -12.24 -14.28
C PRO A 144 1.48 -13.47 -13.43
N ILE A 145 2.08 -13.59 -12.25
CA ILE A 145 1.80 -14.70 -11.33
C ILE A 145 0.35 -14.66 -10.85
N SER A 146 -0.15 -13.49 -10.47
CA SER A 146 -1.55 -13.29 -10.09
C SER A 146 -2.51 -13.64 -11.23
N GLY A 147 -2.16 -13.32 -12.47
CA GLY A 147 -2.91 -13.69 -13.66
C GLY A 147 -2.96 -15.20 -13.89
N ALA A 148 -1.83 -15.88 -13.73
CA ALA A 148 -1.74 -17.33 -13.83
C ALA A 148 -2.59 -18.03 -12.75
N ILE A 149 -2.52 -17.56 -11.50
CA ILE A 149 -3.34 -18.08 -10.39
C ILE A 149 -4.83 -17.90 -10.70
N LYS A 150 -5.25 -16.71 -11.18
CA LYS A 150 -6.64 -16.47 -11.59
C LYS A 150 -7.10 -17.45 -12.67
N HIS A 151 -6.26 -17.70 -13.67
CA HIS A 151 -6.59 -18.62 -14.76
C HIS A 151 -6.75 -20.06 -14.28
N ILE A 152 -5.90 -20.53 -13.37
CA ILE A 152 -5.93 -21.90 -12.84
C ILE A 152 -7.07 -22.08 -11.84
N THR A 153 -7.32 -21.10 -10.95
CA THR A 153 -8.33 -21.22 -9.88
C THR A 153 -9.73 -20.79 -10.32
N GLY A 154 -9.87 -20.14 -11.48
CA GLY A 154 -11.15 -19.64 -11.99
C GLY A 154 -11.76 -18.50 -11.17
N GLY A 155 -11.02 -17.92 -10.20
CA GLY A 155 -11.53 -16.89 -9.32
C GLY A 155 -10.46 -15.96 -8.73
N TYR A 156 -10.93 -14.93 -8.00
CA TYR A 156 -10.04 -13.94 -7.39
C TYR A 156 -9.58 -14.30 -5.96
N ALA A 157 -10.19 -15.33 -5.34
CA ALA A 157 -9.84 -15.74 -3.97
C ALA A 157 -8.36 -16.17 -3.85
N GLY A 158 -7.87 -16.98 -4.79
CA GLY A 158 -6.46 -17.40 -4.85
C GLY A 158 -5.50 -16.22 -5.06
N VAL A 159 -5.90 -15.24 -5.88
CA VAL A 159 -5.12 -14.00 -6.09
C VAL A 159 -5.06 -13.17 -4.82
N GLY A 160 -6.17 -13.03 -4.09
CA GLY A 160 -6.24 -12.29 -2.83
C GLY A 160 -5.33 -12.92 -1.76
N VAL A 161 -5.36 -14.23 -1.61
CA VAL A 161 -4.48 -14.95 -0.67
C VAL A 161 -3.01 -14.78 -1.06
N PHE A 162 -2.65 -14.98 -2.33
CA PHE A 162 -1.27 -14.81 -2.80
C PHE A 162 -0.73 -13.38 -2.62
N ALA A 163 -1.58 -12.37 -2.81
CA ALA A 163 -1.16 -10.97 -2.73
C ALA A 163 -1.22 -10.39 -1.31
N GLY A 164 -1.96 -11.02 -0.38
CA GLY A 164 -2.14 -10.57 1.00
C GLY A 164 -1.27 -11.30 2.02
N ALA A 165 -0.69 -12.45 1.67
CA ALA A 165 0.24 -13.23 2.50
C ALA A 165 1.68 -12.76 2.30
#